data_b50eba0642945a79e224e152dc6c5775
#
_entry.id   b50eba0642945a79e224e152dc6c5775
#
_cell.length_a   1.000
_cell.length_b   1.000
_cell.length_c   1.000
_cell.angle_alpha   90.00
_cell.angle_beta   90.00
_cell.angle_gamma   90.00
#
_symmetry.space_group_name_H-M   'P 1'
#
loop_
_entity.id
_entity.type
_entity.pdbx_description
1 polymer ?
#
loop_
_entity_poly.entity_id
_entity_poly.type
_entity_poly.pdbx_seq_one_letter_code
_entity_poly.pdbx_strand_id
1 'polypeptide(L)'
;RKKLGIINQLKDENRQLKDRMHEQRKNLEKYAKEYYQMGNDCITQAHDSRAAIANYDKAIELYPKFVDAWVRKGITLYNDKHFYEAEVCLNEAVQLSPASFKAIYNRGKIRLALENIDGALGDLDRAISLKPEHPKAHELFGDALMRMGKEEEAAIHWALAERLREKKKKE
;
A
#
# COMPACT_ATOMS: atom_id res chain seq x y z
N ARG A 1 -24.44 -44.96 21.60
CA ARG A 1 -23.56 -44.28 22.59
C ARG A 1 -22.11 -44.15 22.06
N LYS A 2 -21.45 -45.22 21.51
CA LYS A 2 -20.08 -45.16 20.99
C LYS A 2 -19.87 -44.09 19.87
N LYS A 3 -20.81 -43.99 18.90
CA LYS A 3 -20.72 -43.00 17.81
C LYS A 3 -20.77 -41.55 18.32
N LEU A 4 -21.58 -41.28 19.35
CA LEU A 4 -21.65 -39.94 19.95
C LEU A 4 -20.35 -39.55 20.65
N GLY A 5 -19.70 -40.49 21.33
CA GLY A 5 -18.39 -40.28 21.94
C GLY A 5 -17.33 -39.90 20.93
N ILE A 6 -17.25 -40.61 19.79
CA ILE A 6 -16.31 -40.31 18.70
C ILE A 6 -16.58 -38.92 18.10
N ILE A 7 -17.84 -38.55 17.87
CA ILE A 7 -18.22 -37.24 17.36
C ILE A 7 -17.75 -36.11 18.29
N ASN A 8 -17.95 -36.28 19.61
CA ASN A 8 -17.51 -35.28 20.58
C ASN A 8 -15.99 -35.17 20.62
N GLN A 9 -15.26 -36.29 20.60
CA GLN A 9 -13.80 -36.30 20.56
C GLN A 9 -13.27 -35.55 19.28
N LEU A 10 -13.84 -35.86 18.11
CA LEU A 10 -13.47 -35.16 16.85
C LEU A 10 -13.77 -33.67 16.89
N LYS A 11 -14.84 -33.24 17.55
CA LYS A 11 -15.15 -31.82 17.75
C LYS A 11 -14.10 -31.14 18.62
N ASP A 12 -13.67 -31.77 19.70
CA ASP A 12 -12.66 -31.23 20.59
C ASP A 12 -11.30 -31.17 19.94
N GLU A 13 -10.90 -32.21 19.18
CA GLU A 13 -9.65 -32.20 18.39
C GLU A 13 -9.67 -31.08 17.32
N ASN A 14 -10.77 -30.91 16.60
CA ASN A 14 -10.92 -29.83 15.63
C ASN A 14 -10.83 -28.43 16.26
N ARG A 15 -11.40 -28.27 17.46
CA ARG A 15 -11.29 -27.02 18.22
C ARG A 15 -9.82 -26.73 18.57
N GLN A 16 -9.13 -27.71 19.14
CA GLN A 16 -7.72 -27.58 19.51
C GLN A 16 -6.82 -27.28 18.29
N LEU A 17 -7.11 -27.90 17.13
CA LEU A 17 -6.40 -27.61 15.89
C LEU A 17 -6.63 -26.16 15.43
N LYS A 18 -7.86 -25.66 15.48
CA LYS A 18 -8.18 -24.27 15.15
C LYS A 18 -7.46 -23.29 16.06
N ASP A 19 -7.43 -23.57 17.37
CA ASP A 19 -6.76 -22.71 18.35
C ASP A 19 -5.24 -22.66 18.08
N ARG A 20 -4.61 -23.82 17.82
CA ARG A 20 -3.18 -23.89 17.43
C ARG A 20 -2.88 -23.15 16.13
N MET A 21 -3.71 -23.32 15.10
CA MET A 21 -3.57 -22.60 13.83
C MET A 21 -3.71 -21.08 14.03
N HIS A 22 -4.64 -20.65 14.89
CA HIS A 22 -4.81 -19.24 15.20
C HIS A 22 -3.56 -18.64 15.86
N GLU A 23 -3.00 -19.35 16.84
CA GLU A 23 -1.77 -18.90 17.52
C GLU A 23 -0.56 -18.87 16.59
N GLN A 24 -0.40 -19.89 15.75
CA GLN A 24 0.66 -19.89 14.73
C GLN A 24 0.54 -18.70 13.77
N ARG A 25 -0.67 -18.42 13.29
CA ARG A 25 -0.93 -17.27 12.41
C ARG A 25 -0.57 -15.95 13.09
N LYS A 26 -0.96 -15.79 14.35
CA LYS A 26 -0.65 -14.59 15.14
C LYS A 26 0.86 -14.39 15.29
N ASN A 27 1.61 -15.49 15.48
CA ASN A 27 3.07 -15.43 15.55
C ASN A 27 3.68 -15.03 14.20
N LEU A 28 3.18 -15.56 13.08
CA LEU A 28 3.64 -15.17 11.74
C LEU A 28 3.37 -13.68 11.46
N GLU A 29 2.20 -13.17 11.83
CA GLU A 29 1.88 -11.74 11.70
C GLU A 29 2.81 -10.86 12.56
N LYS A 30 3.20 -11.32 13.76
CA LYS A 30 4.17 -10.62 14.61
C LYS A 30 5.53 -10.54 13.93
N TYR A 31 6.08 -11.67 13.48
CA TYR A 31 7.37 -11.70 12.77
C TYR A 31 7.34 -10.89 11.46
N ALA A 32 6.22 -10.91 10.73
CA ALA A 32 6.07 -10.08 9.55
C ALA A 32 6.20 -8.58 9.87
N LYS A 33 5.64 -8.13 11.00
CA LYS A 33 5.77 -6.74 11.45
C LYS A 33 7.21 -6.40 11.86
N GLU A 34 7.93 -7.32 12.45
CA GLU A 34 9.35 -7.14 12.80
C GLU A 34 10.20 -6.97 11.52
N TYR A 35 10.04 -7.83 10.52
CA TYR A 35 10.72 -7.67 9.23
C TYR A 35 10.32 -6.37 8.52
N TYR A 36 9.04 -6.00 8.54
CA TYR A 36 8.59 -4.72 8.01
C TYR A 36 9.31 -3.54 8.67
N GLN A 37 9.46 -3.56 9.99
CA GLN A 37 10.19 -2.51 10.71
C GLN A 37 11.67 -2.51 10.35
N MET A 38 12.32 -3.67 10.27
CA MET A 38 13.71 -3.78 9.81
C MET A 38 13.88 -3.18 8.41
N GLY A 39 12.93 -3.41 7.50
CA GLY A 39 12.93 -2.78 6.18
C GLY A 39 12.84 -1.25 6.25
N ASN A 40 12.00 -0.70 7.11
CA ASN A 40 11.92 0.74 7.32
C ASN A 40 13.25 1.30 7.88
N ASP A 41 13.87 0.59 8.82
CA ASP A 41 15.15 1.00 9.42
C ASP A 41 16.30 0.98 8.38
N CYS A 42 16.30 0.01 7.45
CA CYS A 42 17.25 0.01 6.33
C CYS A 42 17.13 1.28 5.48
N ILE A 43 15.92 1.77 5.22
CA ILE A 43 15.70 3.03 4.46
C ILE A 43 16.13 4.25 5.28
N THR A 44 15.74 4.32 6.55
CA THR A 44 15.91 5.54 7.35
C THR A 44 17.32 5.72 7.89
N GLN A 45 18.00 4.64 8.24
CA GLN A 45 19.32 4.67 8.87
C GLN A 45 20.47 4.38 7.91
N ALA A 46 20.30 3.39 7.03
CA ALA A 46 21.35 2.91 6.16
C ALA A 46 21.22 3.38 4.70
N HIS A 47 20.06 3.94 4.31
CA HIS A 47 19.72 4.27 2.91
C HIS A 47 19.92 3.08 1.96
N ASP A 48 19.71 1.84 2.48
CA ASP A 48 19.88 0.58 1.74
C ASP A 48 18.53 0.06 1.25
N SER A 49 18.18 0.45 0.03
CA SER A 49 16.94 0.00 -0.62
C SER A 49 16.92 -1.51 -0.86
N ARG A 50 18.07 -2.13 -1.16
CA ARG A 50 18.14 -3.58 -1.42
C ARG A 50 17.83 -4.37 -0.16
N ALA A 51 18.47 -4.03 0.95
CA ALA A 51 18.17 -4.65 2.25
C ALA A 51 16.73 -4.40 2.69
N ALA A 52 16.20 -3.21 2.45
CA ALA A 52 14.81 -2.88 2.74
C ALA A 52 13.83 -3.77 1.96
N ILE A 53 14.03 -3.90 0.65
CA ILE A 53 13.19 -4.75 -0.22
C ILE A 53 13.23 -6.20 0.27
N ALA A 54 14.42 -6.75 0.59
CA ALA A 54 14.54 -8.11 1.10
C ALA A 54 13.77 -8.32 2.41
N ASN A 55 13.77 -7.34 3.32
CA ASN A 55 13.00 -7.39 4.55
C ASN A 55 11.49 -7.27 4.31
N TYR A 56 11.04 -6.41 3.38
CA TYR A 56 9.62 -6.36 3.00
C TYR A 56 9.16 -7.66 2.34
N ASP A 57 10.02 -8.31 1.54
CA ASP A 57 9.72 -9.63 0.97
C ASP A 57 9.51 -10.69 2.04
N LYS A 58 10.35 -10.72 3.07
CA LYS A 58 10.16 -11.60 4.22
C LYS A 58 8.88 -11.31 4.98
N ALA A 59 8.54 -10.04 5.17
CA ALA A 59 7.28 -9.65 5.80
C ALA A 59 6.07 -10.14 4.99
N ILE A 60 6.11 -10.02 3.67
CA ILE A 60 5.06 -10.47 2.74
C ILE A 60 4.97 -11.99 2.70
N GLU A 61 6.11 -12.70 2.70
CA GLU A 61 6.15 -14.16 2.74
C GLU A 61 5.44 -14.71 4.00
N LEU A 62 5.71 -14.10 5.17
CA LEU A 62 5.12 -14.50 6.44
C LEU A 62 3.64 -14.07 6.57
N TYR A 63 3.28 -12.93 6.03
CA TYR A 63 1.93 -12.40 6.05
C TYR A 63 1.55 -11.77 4.70
N PRO A 64 1.08 -12.55 3.72
CA PRO A 64 0.78 -12.07 2.35
C PRO A 64 -0.26 -10.95 2.28
N LYS A 65 -1.12 -10.82 3.31
CA LYS A 65 -2.13 -9.75 3.39
C LYS A 65 -1.64 -8.46 4.05
N PHE A 66 -0.34 -8.34 4.27
CA PHE A 66 0.25 -7.16 4.90
C PHE A 66 0.35 -5.98 3.92
N VAL A 67 -0.72 -5.22 3.80
CA VAL A 67 -0.86 -4.10 2.85
C VAL A 67 0.29 -3.09 2.96
N ASP A 68 0.67 -2.68 4.18
CA ASP A 68 1.73 -1.70 4.37
C ASP A 68 3.10 -2.20 3.86
N ALA A 69 3.39 -3.50 3.95
CA ALA A 69 4.62 -4.08 3.41
C ALA A 69 4.65 -4.02 1.87
N TRP A 70 3.54 -4.35 1.22
CA TRP A 70 3.38 -4.18 -0.22
C TRP A 70 3.56 -2.72 -0.65
N VAL A 71 2.92 -1.78 0.05
CA VAL A 71 3.03 -0.34 -0.25
C VAL A 71 4.48 0.14 -0.08
N ARG A 72 5.15 -0.22 1.02
CA ARG A 72 6.54 0.21 1.27
C ARG A 72 7.51 -0.37 0.26
N LYS A 73 7.38 -1.67 -0.08
CA LYS A 73 8.16 -2.28 -1.15
C LYS A 73 7.98 -1.53 -2.47
N GLY A 74 6.72 -1.26 -2.86
CA GLY A 74 6.42 -0.53 -4.09
C GLY A 74 7.00 0.89 -4.11
N ILE A 75 6.93 1.63 -2.99
CA ILE A 75 7.54 2.96 -2.88
C ILE A 75 9.07 2.89 -3.01
N THR A 76 9.71 1.89 -2.38
CA THR A 76 11.16 1.70 -2.46
C THR A 76 11.59 1.40 -3.89
N LEU A 77 10.91 0.47 -4.57
CA LEU A 77 11.14 0.15 -5.98
C LEU A 77 10.94 1.37 -6.89
N TYR A 78 9.90 2.18 -6.63
CA TYR A 78 9.69 3.42 -7.38
C TYR A 78 10.88 4.39 -7.25
N ASN A 79 11.39 4.57 -6.04
CA ASN A 79 12.53 5.46 -5.79
C ASN A 79 13.80 4.96 -6.49
N ASP A 80 13.96 3.65 -6.62
CA ASP A 80 15.04 3.00 -7.37
C ASP A 80 14.77 2.91 -8.89
N LYS A 81 13.68 3.55 -9.38
CA LYS A 81 13.24 3.59 -10.78
C LYS A 81 12.79 2.25 -11.37
N HIS A 82 12.50 1.27 -10.55
CA HIS A 82 11.89 -0.01 -10.93
C HIS A 82 10.37 0.11 -11.03
N PHE A 83 9.88 0.95 -11.96
CA PHE A 83 8.47 1.39 -11.99
C PHE A 83 7.47 0.26 -12.24
N TYR A 84 7.78 -0.70 -13.11
CA TYR A 84 6.90 -1.84 -13.39
C TYR A 84 6.74 -2.76 -12.17
N GLU A 85 7.84 -3.07 -11.50
CA GLU A 85 7.81 -3.89 -10.28
C GLU A 85 7.10 -3.16 -9.14
N ALA A 86 7.28 -1.84 -9.06
CA ALA A 86 6.57 -0.99 -8.11
C ALA A 86 5.04 -1.02 -8.35
N GLU A 87 4.59 -0.94 -9.61
CA GLU A 87 3.16 -1.03 -9.93
C GLU A 87 2.57 -2.38 -9.54
N VAL A 88 3.29 -3.48 -9.77
CA VAL A 88 2.86 -4.82 -9.34
C VAL A 88 2.61 -4.85 -7.82
N CYS A 89 3.54 -4.33 -7.02
CA CYS A 89 3.37 -4.27 -5.57
C CYS A 89 2.16 -3.43 -5.15
N LEU A 90 1.92 -2.29 -5.80
CA LEU A 90 0.78 -1.43 -5.48
C LEU A 90 -0.55 -2.00 -5.99
N ASN A 91 -0.54 -2.80 -7.06
CA ASN A 91 -1.73 -3.55 -7.49
C ASN A 91 -2.16 -4.54 -6.42
N GLU A 92 -1.24 -5.33 -5.85
CA GLU A 92 -1.52 -6.22 -4.72
C GLU A 92 -2.04 -5.45 -3.51
N ALA A 93 -1.40 -4.33 -3.15
CA ALA A 93 -1.85 -3.50 -2.04
C ALA A 93 -3.28 -2.96 -2.23
N VAL A 94 -3.64 -2.51 -3.44
CA VAL A 94 -4.99 -2.03 -3.76
C VAL A 94 -6.00 -3.18 -3.80
N GLN A 95 -5.62 -4.35 -4.27
CA GLN A 95 -6.49 -5.54 -4.27
C GLN A 95 -6.81 -5.97 -2.83
N LEU A 96 -5.80 -5.98 -1.95
CA LEU A 96 -5.97 -6.34 -0.54
C LEU A 96 -6.75 -5.28 0.25
N SER A 97 -6.60 -4.00 -0.09
CA SER A 97 -7.27 -2.88 0.57
C SER A 97 -7.70 -1.81 -0.44
N PRO A 98 -8.89 -1.98 -1.05
CA PRO A 98 -9.39 -1.08 -2.10
C PRO A 98 -9.64 0.36 -1.64
N ALA A 99 -9.72 0.63 -0.34
CA ALA A 99 -9.89 1.96 0.24
C ALA A 99 -8.58 2.53 0.84
N SER A 100 -7.45 1.90 0.60
CA SER A 100 -6.16 2.40 1.07
C SER A 100 -5.71 3.61 0.26
N PHE A 101 -5.86 4.82 0.83
CA PHE A 101 -5.35 6.04 0.22
C PHE A 101 -3.87 5.91 -0.19
N LYS A 102 -3.03 5.36 0.70
CA LYS A 102 -1.59 5.22 0.43
C LYS A 102 -1.31 4.35 -0.81
N ALA A 103 -2.00 3.22 -0.92
CA ALA A 103 -1.81 2.31 -2.05
C ALA A 103 -2.28 2.94 -3.36
N ILE A 104 -3.48 3.51 -3.38
CA ILE A 104 -4.09 4.13 -4.56
C ILE A 104 -3.28 5.35 -5.02
N TYR A 105 -2.94 6.26 -4.10
CA TYR A 105 -2.15 7.45 -4.39
C TYR A 105 -0.78 7.11 -4.99
N ASN A 106 -0.06 6.17 -4.38
CA ASN A 106 1.26 5.79 -4.88
C ASN A 106 1.16 5.02 -6.21
N ARG A 107 0.12 4.22 -6.44
CA ARG A 107 -0.11 3.59 -7.73
C ARG A 107 -0.37 4.63 -8.82
N GLY A 108 -1.19 5.64 -8.57
CA GLY A 108 -1.41 6.75 -9.48
C GLY A 108 -0.11 7.48 -9.82
N LYS A 109 0.73 7.74 -8.82
CA LYS A 109 2.06 8.33 -9.00
C LYS A 109 2.97 7.46 -9.90
N ILE A 110 2.98 6.15 -9.68
CA ILE A 110 3.78 5.20 -10.48
C ILE A 110 3.26 5.14 -11.91
N ARG A 111 1.95 5.12 -12.11
CA ARG A 111 1.33 5.14 -13.43
C ARG A 111 1.66 6.37 -14.24
N LEU A 112 1.77 7.53 -13.57
CA LEU A 112 2.29 8.74 -14.22
C LEU A 112 3.72 8.57 -14.70
N ALA A 113 4.58 7.93 -13.91
CA ALA A 113 5.96 7.66 -14.32
C ALA A 113 6.05 6.62 -15.45
N LEU A 114 5.06 5.75 -15.58
CA LEU A 114 4.91 4.77 -16.66
C LEU A 114 4.16 5.32 -17.89
N GLU A 115 3.83 6.61 -17.92
CA GLU A 115 3.01 7.26 -18.96
C GLU A 115 1.61 6.65 -19.16
N ASN A 116 1.12 5.88 -18.17
CA ASN A 116 -0.27 5.40 -18.12
C ASN A 116 -1.17 6.48 -17.52
N ILE A 117 -1.47 7.50 -18.32
CA ILE A 117 -2.16 8.72 -17.85
C ILE A 117 -3.60 8.43 -17.42
N ASP A 118 -4.34 7.64 -18.20
CA ASP A 118 -5.72 7.28 -17.87
C ASP A 118 -5.81 6.51 -16.54
N GLY A 119 -4.94 5.52 -16.37
CA GLY A 119 -4.85 4.75 -15.13
C GLY A 119 -4.42 5.62 -13.93
N ALA A 120 -3.55 6.58 -14.15
CA ALA A 120 -3.13 7.53 -13.12
C ALA A 120 -4.27 8.46 -12.70
N LEU A 121 -5.01 9.03 -13.66
CA LEU A 121 -6.18 9.87 -13.37
C LEU A 121 -7.24 9.13 -12.55
N GLY A 122 -7.56 7.89 -12.94
CA GLY A 122 -8.52 7.09 -12.18
C GLY A 122 -8.09 6.83 -10.73
N ASP A 123 -6.82 6.55 -10.50
CA ASP A 123 -6.29 6.35 -9.14
C ASP A 123 -6.22 7.66 -8.34
N LEU A 124 -5.78 8.74 -8.97
CA LEU A 124 -5.65 10.04 -8.29
C LEU A 124 -7.02 10.66 -7.96
N ASP A 125 -8.01 10.48 -8.82
CA ASP A 125 -9.40 10.88 -8.52
C ASP A 125 -9.95 10.14 -7.29
N ARG A 126 -9.74 8.82 -7.23
CA ARG A 126 -10.08 8.01 -6.05
C ARG A 126 -9.32 8.46 -4.80
N ALA A 127 -8.03 8.77 -4.94
CA ALA A 127 -7.23 9.27 -3.83
C ALA A 127 -7.74 10.62 -3.31
N ILE A 128 -8.11 11.54 -4.20
CA ILE A 128 -8.72 12.83 -3.86
C ILE A 128 -10.07 12.61 -3.16
N SER A 129 -10.90 11.69 -3.67
CA SER A 129 -12.17 11.34 -3.03
C SER A 129 -12.00 10.82 -1.61
N LEU A 130 -10.94 10.03 -1.35
CA LEU A 130 -10.62 9.52 -0.02
C LEU A 130 -10.01 10.59 0.90
N LYS A 131 -9.22 11.51 0.37
CA LYS A 131 -8.57 12.61 1.10
C LYS A 131 -8.59 13.91 0.30
N PRO A 132 -9.71 14.66 0.32
CA PRO A 132 -9.86 15.89 -0.47
C PRO A 132 -8.86 17.00 -0.11
N GLU A 133 -8.34 16.99 1.12
CA GLU A 133 -7.39 18.00 1.58
C GLU A 133 -5.91 17.58 1.42
N HIS A 134 -5.60 16.63 0.53
CA HIS A 134 -4.23 16.18 0.31
C HIS A 134 -3.58 16.94 -0.86
N PRO A 135 -2.70 17.94 -0.62
CA PRO A 135 -2.19 18.83 -1.68
C PRO A 135 -1.49 18.09 -2.81
N LYS A 136 -0.63 17.11 -2.47
CA LYS A 136 0.13 16.34 -3.46
C LYS A 136 -0.75 15.48 -4.39
N ALA A 137 -1.94 15.07 -3.94
CA ALA A 137 -2.86 14.33 -4.80
C ALA A 137 -3.44 15.24 -5.89
N HIS A 138 -3.83 16.47 -5.52
CA HIS A 138 -4.27 17.48 -6.48
C HIS A 138 -3.16 17.89 -7.44
N GLU A 139 -1.93 18.05 -6.95
CA GLU A 139 -0.77 18.36 -7.78
C GLU A 139 -0.55 17.29 -8.86
N LEU A 140 -0.46 16.02 -8.48
CA LEU A 140 -0.27 14.91 -9.42
C LEU A 140 -1.47 14.74 -10.38
N PHE A 141 -2.69 15.03 -9.92
CA PHE A 141 -3.88 15.01 -10.77
C PHE A 141 -3.80 16.11 -11.83
N GLY A 142 -3.38 17.33 -11.43
CA GLY A 142 -3.10 18.41 -12.36
C GLY A 142 -2.02 18.06 -13.38
N ASP A 143 -0.93 17.42 -12.94
CA ASP A 143 0.14 16.96 -13.85
C ASP A 143 -0.37 15.93 -14.86
N ALA A 144 -1.26 15.02 -14.44
CA ALA A 144 -1.90 14.06 -15.33
C ALA A 144 -2.82 14.77 -16.36
N LEU A 145 -3.64 15.73 -15.93
CA LEU A 145 -4.50 16.51 -16.80
C LEU A 145 -3.69 17.31 -17.83
N MET A 146 -2.58 17.92 -17.40
CA MET A 146 -1.67 18.65 -18.29
C MET A 146 -1.12 17.77 -19.40
N ARG A 147 -0.74 16.53 -19.08
CA ARG A 147 -0.27 15.56 -20.08
C ARG A 147 -1.36 15.14 -21.07
N MET A 148 -2.63 15.28 -20.70
CA MET A 148 -3.78 15.10 -21.60
C MET A 148 -4.12 16.37 -22.42
N GLY A 149 -3.41 17.46 -22.24
CA GLY A 149 -3.71 18.75 -22.88
C GLY A 149 -4.87 19.52 -22.26
N LYS A 150 -5.29 19.15 -21.03
CA LYS A 150 -6.38 19.79 -20.27
C LYS A 150 -5.83 20.87 -19.34
N GLU A 151 -5.26 21.92 -19.93
CA GLU A 151 -4.50 22.96 -19.22
C GLU A 151 -5.34 23.72 -18.20
N GLU A 152 -6.58 24.09 -18.54
CA GLU A 152 -7.46 24.82 -17.63
C GLU A 152 -7.85 24.02 -16.40
N GLU A 153 -8.20 22.73 -16.58
CA GLU A 153 -8.50 21.83 -15.48
C GLU A 153 -7.25 21.57 -14.60
N ALA A 154 -6.08 21.42 -15.21
CA ALA A 154 -4.82 21.27 -14.50
C ALA A 154 -4.50 22.47 -13.60
N ALA A 155 -4.68 23.69 -14.13
CA ALA A 155 -4.45 24.93 -13.38
C ALA A 155 -5.35 25.04 -12.13
N ILE A 156 -6.60 24.60 -12.21
CA ILE A 156 -7.53 24.58 -11.07
C ILE A 156 -6.97 23.66 -9.95
N HIS A 157 -6.51 22.46 -10.31
CA HIS A 157 -5.99 21.52 -9.32
C HIS A 157 -4.65 21.97 -8.71
N TRP A 158 -3.77 22.59 -9.46
CA TRP A 158 -2.53 23.17 -8.93
C TRP A 158 -2.81 24.34 -7.98
N ALA A 159 -3.74 25.24 -8.34
CA ALA A 159 -4.15 26.33 -7.46
C ALA A 159 -4.75 25.82 -6.14
N LEU A 160 -5.57 24.75 -6.20
CA LEU A 160 -6.13 24.12 -5.01
C LEU A 160 -5.03 23.48 -4.14
N ALA A 161 -4.05 22.80 -4.76
CA ALA A 161 -2.92 22.22 -4.04
C ALA A 161 -2.12 23.29 -3.27
N GLU A 162 -1.88 24.44 -3.88
CA GLU A 162 -1.17 25.56 -3.26
C GLU A 162 -1.98 26.12 -2.07
N ARG A 163 -3.26 26.37 -2.25
CA ARG A 163 -4.16 26.83 -1.18
C ARG A 163 -4.19 25.88 0.02
N LEU A 164 -4.21 24.55 -0.24
CA LEU A 164 -4.19 23.54 0.80
C LEU A 164 -2.85 23.49 1.56
N ARG A 165 -1.72 23.77 0.88
CA ARG A 165 -0.41 23.91 1.52
C ARG A 165 -0.33 25.12 2.44
N GLU A 166 -0.87 26.26 1.98
CA GLU A 166 -0.89 27.49 2.78
C GLU A 166 -1.77 27.35 4.03
N LYS A 167 -2.93 26.68 3.92
CA LYS A 167 -3.79 26.39 5.08
C LYS A 167 -3.03 25.61 6.15
N LYS A 168 -2.30 24.54 5.76
CA LYS A 168 -1.52 23.70 6.68
C LYS A 168 -0.32 24.40 7.34
N LYS A 169 0.16 25.51 6.79
CA LYS A 169 1.26 26.30 7.42
C LYS A 169 0.75 27.22 8.51
N LYS A 170 -0.56 27.50 8.54
CA LYS A 170 -1.20 28.42 9.49
C LYS A 170 -1.82 27.72 10.70
N GLU A 171 -1.96 26.41 10.62
CA GLU A 171 -2.40 25.53 11.72
C GLU A 171 -1.20 25.00 12.51
#